data_97ab0b2be364a3c097e8ffc32f2ddba2
#
_entry.id   97ab0b2be364a3c097e8ffc32f2ddba2
#
_cell.length_a   1.000
_cell.length_b   1.000
_cell.length_c   1.000
_cell.angle_alpha   90.00
_cell.angle_beta   90.00
_cell.angle_gamma   90.00
#
_symmetry.space_group_name_H-M   'P 1'
#
loop_
_entity.id
_entity.type
_entity.pdbx_description
1 polymer ?
#
loop_
_entity_poly.entity_id
_entity_poly.type
_entity_poly.pdbx_seq_one_letter_code
_entity_poly.pdbx_strand_id
1 'polypeptide(L)'
;SIKKKYFVTYFSYIINVKKNSMNTNNKLNKANTYRLSQEVLRNKALRKGVNLIAPETIFLSKDTFFGKNVTVEPYVVFGSKVRIGDNSYIKSFTHIEGTKIEKNVVVGPYARLRSGTILKSNTKIGNFVETKKSSINNNSKVNHLSYIGDATIGKNSNIGAGTITCNYDGVKKSKTKISDNVFVGSN
;
A
#
# COMPACT_ATOMS: atom_id res chain seq x y z
N SER A 1 -50.23 27.43 26.15
CA SER A 1 -48.84 27.03 26.48
C SER A 1 -48.45 25.64 25.91
N ILE A 2 -49.35 24.66 25.87
CA ILE A 2 -49.08 23.28 25.40
C ILE A 2 -48.82 23.24 23.87
N LYS A 3 -49.60 23.97 23.04
CA LYS A 3 -49.44 24.01 21.59
C LYS A 3 -48.05 24.52 21.10
N LYS A 4 -47.46 25.47 21.86
CA LYS A 4 -46.12 26.00 21.52
C LYS A 4 -45.01 24.95 21.73
N LYS A 5 -45.15 24.08 22.73
CA LYS A 5 -44.15 23.06 23.06
C LYS A 5 -44.11 21.95 22.00
N TYR A 6 -45.23 21.51 21.46
CA TYR A 6 -45.31 20.52 20.39
C TYR A 6 -44.81 21.06 19.04
N PHE A 7 -45.05 22.33 18.77
CA PHE A 7 -44.58 22.95 17.53
C PHE A 7 -43.06 23.06 17.47
N VAL A 8 -42.42 23.42 18.57
CA VAL A 8 -40.93 23.49 18.68
C VAL A 8 -40.30 22.10 18.54
N THR A 9 -40.88 21.07 19.15
CA THR A 9 -40.39 19.70 19.11
C THR A 9 -40.54 19.11 17.70
N TYR A 10 -41.64 19.38 17.01
CA TYR A 10 -41.87 18.91 15.64
C TYR A 10 -40.93 19.60 14.64
N PHE A 11 -40.68 20.90 14.81
CA PHE A 11 -39.75 21.64 13.95
C PHE A 11 -38.29 21.19 14.14
N SER A 12 -37.88 20.93 15.37
CA SER A 12 -36.53 20.39 15.65
C SER A 12 -36.34 18.97 15.09
N TYR A 13 -37.40 18.16 15.13
CA TYR A 13 -37.38 16.82 14.51
C TYR A 13 -37.20 16.90 12.97
N ILE A 14 -38.00 17.75 12.30
CA ILE A 14 -37.89 17.94 10.84
C ILE A 14 -36.52 18.45 10.44
N ILE A 15 -35.94 19.40 11.18
CA ILE A 15 -34.59 19.95 10.90
C ILE A 15 -33.52 18.84 11.06
N ASN A 16 -33.63 18.00 12.09
CA ASN A 16 -32.72 16.90 12.33
C ASN A 16 -32.82 15.81 11.23
N VAL A 17 -34.03 15.47 10.79
CA VAL A 17 -34.24 14.50 9.70
C VAL A 17 -33.66 15.04 8.37
N LYS A 18 -33.90 16.32 8.04
CA LYS A 18 -33.31 16.95 6.83
C LYS A 18 -31.79 17.02 6.91
N LYS A 19 -31.22 17.35 8.08
CA LYS A 19 -29.76 17.43 8.28
C LYS A 19 -29.08 16.06 8.16
N ASN A 20 -29.70 15.02 8.69
CA ASN A 20 -29.24 13.64 8.56
C ASN A 20 -29.35 13.14 7.11
N SER A 21 -30.45 13.43 6.41
CA SER A 21 -30.63 13.10 4.98
C SER A 21 -29.57 13.77 4.09
N MET A 22 -29.31 15.07 4.29
CA MET A 22 -28.25 15.78 3.55
C MET A 22 -26.85 15.22 3.82
N ASN A 23 -26.56 14.81 5.05
CA ASN A 23 -25.26 14.22 5.41
C ASN A 23 -25.09 12.81 4.79
N THR A 24 -26.15 12.01 4.77
CA THR A 24 -26.17 10.68 4.13
C THR A 24 -25.97 10.80 2.63
N ASN A 25 -26.67 11.73 1.96
CA ASN A 25 -26.49 11.97 0.52
C ASN A 25 -25.06 12.43 0.21
N ASN A 26 -24.42 13.24 1.04
CA ASN A 26 -23.04 13.68 0.84
C ASN A 26 -22.06 12.50 0.96
N LYS A 27 -22.24 11.59 1.91
CA LYS A 27 -21.41 10.36 2.04
C LYS A 27 -21.59 9.44 0.85
N LEU A 28 -22.83 9.22 0.39
CA LEU A 28 -23.12 8.41 -0.79
C LEU A 28 -22.49 8.99 -2.04
N ASN A 29 -22.60 10.32 -2.25
CA ASN A 29 -21.98 11.00 -3.38
C ASN A 29 -20.45 10.90 -3.36
N LYS A 30 -19.82 11.01 -2.19
CA LYS A 30 -18.37 10.82 -2.04
C LYS A 30 -17.96 9.39 -2.40
N ALA A 31 -18.69 8.39 -1.92
CA ALA A 31 -18.44 6.98 -2.25
C ALA A 31 -18.56 6.71 -3.75
N ASN A 32 -19.61 7.23 -4.39
CA ASN A 32 -19.81 7.09 -5.83
C ASN A 32 -18.71 7.79 -6.64
N THR A 33 -18.32 9.00 -6.24
CA THR A 33 -17.22 9.75 -6.88
C THR A 33 -15.90 8.98 -6.77
N TYR A 34 -15.62 8.40 -5.60
CA TYR A 34 -14.45 7.56 -5.41
C TYR A 34 -14.47 6.32 -6.31
N ARG A 35 -15.60 5.60 -6.36
CA ARG A 35 -15.78 4.43 -7.24
C ARG A 35 -15.50 4.75 -8.70
N LEU A 36 -16.09 5.83 -9.21
CA LEU A 36 -15.86 6.28 -10.59
C LEU A 36 -14.40 6.67 -10.84
N SER A 37 -13.78 7.35 -9.89
CA SER A 37 -12.35 7.71 -10.01
C SER A 37 -11.44 6.47 -10.08
N GLN A 38 -11.73 5.43 -9.30
CA GLN A 38 -11.00 4.17 -9.34
C GLN A 38 -11.16 3.45 -10.69
N GLU A 39 -12.34 3.47 -11.25
CA GLU A 39 -12.60 2.90 -12.59
C GLU A 39 -11.75 3.61 -13.67
N VAL A 40 -11.70 4.94 -13.64
CA VAL A 40 -10.86 5.73 -14.55
C VAL A 40 -9.38 5.39 -14.40
N LEU A 41 -8.88 5.26 -13.17
CA LEU A 41 -7.47 4.94 -12.90
C LEU A 41 -7.10 3.53 -13.39
N ARG A 42 -7.95 2.53 -13.13
CA ARG A 42 -7.75 1.15 -13.60
C ARG A 42 -7.79 1.06 -15.12
N ASN A 43 -8.76 1.70 -15.76
CA ASN A 43 -8.85 1.73 -17.22
C ASN A 43 -7.61 2.39 -17.85
N LYS A 44 -7.07 3.44 -17.24
CA LYS A 44 -5.82 4.06 -17.66
C LYS A 44 -4.61 3.11 -17.54
N ALA A 45 -4.53 2.33 -16.47
CA ALA A 45 -3.47 1.34 -16.28
C ALA A 45 -3.57 0.20 -17.31
N LEU A 46 -4.76 -0.38 -17.50
CA LEU A 46 -5.03 -1.43 -18.49
C LEU A 46 -4.67 -0.98 -19.92
N ARG A 47 -5.06 0.24 -20.31
CA ARG A 47 -4.71 0.80 -21.64
C ARG A 47 -3.20 1.01 -21.83
N LYS A 48 -2.43 1.12 -20.75
CA LYS A 48 -0.97 1.18 -20.77
C LYS A 48 -0.30 -0.21 -20.76
N GLY A 49 -1.08 -1.29 -20.83
CA GLY A 49 -0.58 -2.65 -20.87
C GLY A 49 -0.23 -3.23 -19.50
N VAL A 50 -0.73 -2.65 -18.40
CA VAL A 50 -0.63 -3.27 -17.07
C VAL A 50 -1.65 -4.40 -16.98
N ASN A 51 -1.22 -5.58 -16.56
CA ASN A 51 -2.11 -6.70 -16.31
C ASN A 51 -2.69 -6.60 -14.89
N LEU A 52 -3.93 -6.14 -14.78
CA LEU A 52 -4.69 -6.12 -13.52
C LEU A 52 -5.61 -7.35 -13.47
N ILE A 53 -5.33 -8.30 -12.58
CA ILE A 53 -6.17 -9.48 -12.37
C ILE A 53 -7.31 -9.09 -11.43
N ALA A 54 -8.58 -9.23 -11.86
CA ALA A 54 -9.76 -8.71 -11.15
C ALA A 54 -9.63 -7.22 -10.80
N PRO A 55 -9.63 -6.33 -11.80
CA PRO A 55 -9.35 -4.90 -11.64
C PRO A 55 -10.23 -4.21 -10.59
N GLU A 56 -11.47 -4.63 -10.44
CA GLU A 56 -12.44 -4.08 -9.49
C GLU A 56 -12.00 -4.18 -8.02
N THR A 57 -11.08 -5.09 -7.71
CA THR A 57 -10.52 -5.32 -6.37
C THR A 57 -9.23 -4.55 -6.11
N ILE A 58 -8.70 -3.84 -7.10
CA ILE A 58 -7.42 -3.13 -7.03
C ILE A 58 -7.68 -1.63 -6.88
N PHE A 59 -7.03 -1.03 -5.87
CA PHE A 59 -7.18 0.40 -5.57
C PHE A 59 -5.89 1.16 -5.89
N LEU A 60 -6.04 2.22 -6.68
CA LEU A 60 -4.93 3.01 -7.21
C LEU A 60 -4.96 4.45 -6.67
N SER A 61 -3.79 5.02 -6.39
CA SER A 61 -3.64 6.47 -6.25
C SER A 61 -3.46 7.15 -7.61
N LYS A 62 -3.83 8.42 -7.69
CA LYS A 62 -3.73 9.22 -8.93
C LYS A 62 -2.31 9.30 -9.48
N ASP A 63 -1.32 9.21 -8.60
CA ASP A 63 0.11 9.32 -8.88
C ASP A 63 0.83 7.97 -8.95
N THR A 64 0.09 6.86 -8.93
CA THR A 64 0.65 5.53 -9.16
C THR A 64 1.22 5.43 -10.58
N PHE A 65 2.48 5.04 -10.69
CA PHE A 65 3.16 4.83 -11.96
C PHE A 65 3.51 3.36 -12.15
N PHE A 66 3.23 2.83 -13.32
CA PHE A 66 3.60 1.49 -13.75
C PHE A 66 4.50 1.53 -14.98
N GLY A 67 5.54 0.71 -14.96
CA GLY A 67 6.35 0.35 -16.12
C GLY A 67 5.65 -0.66 -17.03
N LYS A 68 6.41 -1.24 -17.95
CA LYS A 68 5.90 -2.24 -18.91
C LYS A 68 5.76 -3.62 -18.25
N ASN A 69 4.82 -4.44 -18.73
CA ASN A 69 4.62 -5.83 -18.31
C ASN A 69 4.48 -6.02 -16.79
N VAL A 70 3.86 -5.07 -16.10
CA VAL A 70 3.58 -5.21 -14.68
C VAL A 70 2.30 -6.01 -14.52
N THR A 71 2.33 -7.00 -13.61
CA THR A 71 1.14 -7.77 -13.22
C THR A 71 0.76 -7.46 -11.77
N VAL A 72 -0.52 -7.25 -11.52
CA VAL A 72 -1.08 -6.99 -10.20
C VAL A 72 -2.22 -7.96 -9.94
N GLU A 73 -2.09 -8.75 -8.89
CA GLU A 73 -3.12 -9.69 -8.42
C GLU A 73 -4.27 -8.96 -7.68
N PRO A 74 -5.38 -9.66 -7.39
CA PRO A 74 -6.52 -9.09 -6.67
C PRO A 74 -6.17 -8.54 -5.28
N TYR A 75 -6.99 -7.60 -4.80
CA TYR A 75 -6.93 -7.04 -3.45
C TYR A 75 -5.63 -6.30 -3.11
N VAL A 76 -5.02 -5.66 -4.10
CA VAL A 76 -3.85 -4.81 -3.90
C VAL A 76 -4.26 -3.35 -3.76
N VAL A 77 -3.65 -2.66 -2.79
CA VAL A 77 -3.87 -1.24 -2.54
C VAL A 77 -2.60 -0.44 -2.78
N PHE A 78 -2.67 0.52 -3.69
CA PHE A 78 -1.61 1.49 -3.94
C PHE A 78 -1.98 2.83 -3.31
N GLY A 79 -1.26 3.22 -2.26
CA GLY A 79 -1.29 4.57 -1.72
C GLY A 79 -0.54 5.55 -2.62
N SER A 80 -0.31 6.76 -2.11
CA SER A 80 0.37 7.82 -2.87
C SER A 80 1.86 7.53 -3.10
N LYS A 81 2.43 8.14 -4.14
CA LYS A 81 3.87 8.14 -4.47
C LYS A 81 4.45 6.74 -4.69
N VAL A 82 3.72 5.88 -5.41
CA VAL A 82 4.19 4.53 -5.76
C VAL A 82 4.65 4.50 -7.21
N ARG A 83 5.84 3.95 -7.44
CA ARG A 83 6.41 3.72 -8.78
C ARG A 83 6.85 2.27 -8.91
N ILE A 84 6.31 1.58 -9.89
CA ILE A 84 6.59 0.17 -10.17
C ILE A 84 7.34 0.09 -11.50
N GLY A 85 8.52 -0.54 -11.49
CA GLY A 85 9.33 -0.78 -12.68
C GLY A 85 8.87 -1.99 -13.48
N ASP A 86 9.47 -2.13 -14.67
CA ASP A 86 9.10 -3.13 -15.67
C ASP A 86 9.16 -4.57 -15.16
N ASN A 87 8.31 -5.44 -15.69
CA ASN A 87 8.25 -6.88 -15.42
C ASN A 87 8.09 -7.23 -13.93
N SER A 88 7.55 -6.33 -13.13
CA SER A 88 7.34 -6.58 -11.71
C SER A 88 5.98 -7.23 -11.45
N TYR A 89 5.92 -8.05 -10.41
CA TYR A 89 4.74 -8.82 -10.04
C TYR A 89 4.31 -8.49 -8.60
N ILE A 90 3.11 -7.94 -8.45
CA ILE A 90 2.55 -7.57 -7.15
C ILE A 90 1.43 -8.55 -6.80
N LYS A 91 1.66 -9.34 -5.76
CA LYS A 91 0.75 -10.39 -5.33
C LYS A 91 -0.36 -9.89 -4.42
N SER A 92 -1.40 -10.70 -4.30
CA SER A 92 -2.63 -10.37 -3.58
C SER A 92 -2.41 -9.89 -2.15
N PHE A 93 -3.34 -9.08 -1.66
CA PHE A 93 -3.37 -8.56 -0.29
C PHE A 93 -2.15 -7.74 0.10
N THR A 94 -1.50 -7.12 -0.87
CA THR A 94 -0.33 -6.26 -0.68
C THR A 94 -0.75 -4.79 -0.58
N HIS A 95 -0.18 -4.05 0.39
CA HIS A 95 -0.37 -2.62 0.54
C HIS A 95 0.94 -1.88 0.32
N ILE A 96 0.96 -0.93 -0.61
CA ILE A 96 2.17 -0.19 -1.02
C ILE A 96 1.91 1.30 -0.96
N GLU A 97 2.79 2.06 -0.30
CA GLU A 97 2.74 3.51 -0.27
C GLU A 97 4.16 4.12 -0.27
N GLY A 98 4.35 5.28 -0.92
CA GLY A 98 5.60 6.03 -0.91
C GLY A 98 6.85 5.22 -1.29
N THR A 99 6.70 4.26 -2.21
CA THR A 99 7.69 3.22 -2.50
C THR A 99 8.14 3.29 -3.96
N LYS A 100 9.45 3.13 -4.17
CA LYS A 100 10.05 2.94 -5.51
C LYS A 100 10.45 1.48 -5.68
N ILE A 101 9.90 0.84 -6.68
CA ILE A 101 10.19 -0.55 -7.09
C ILE A 101 10.83 -0.50 -8.46
N GLU A 102 12.03 -1.08 -8.60
CA GLU A 102 12.71 -1.21 -9.88
C GLU A 102 12.21 -2.42 -10.68
N LYS A 103 12.89 -2.81 -11.74
CA LYS A 103 12.44 -3.89 -12.64
C LYS A 103 12.58 -5.30 -12.05
N ASN A 104 11.78 -6.22 -12.53
CA ASN A 104 11.81 -7.65 -12.19
C ASN A 104 11.66 -7.93 -10.68
N VAL A 105 10.84 -7.15 -9.99
CA VAL A 105 10.62 -7.29 -8.55
C VAL A 105 9.33 -8.07 -8.28
N VAL A 106 9.39 -8.97 -7.30
CA VAL A 106 8.21 -9.69 -6.82
C VAL A 106 7.87 -9.24 -5.40
N VAL A 107 6.62 -8.83 -5.17
CA VAL A 107 6.15 -8.38 -3.85
C VAL A 107 4.91 -9.13 -3.43
N GLY A 108 4.91 -9.64 -2.21
CA GLY A 108 3.76 -10.29 -1.59
C GLY A 108 3.75 -11.82 -1.75
N PRO A 109 2.61 -12.46 -1.44
CA PRO A 109 1.37 -11.83 -0.97
C PRO A 109 1.48 -11.30 0.48
N TYR A 110 0.46 -10.54 0.93
CA TYR A 110 0.39 -10.01 2.30
C TYR A 110 1.62 -9.17 2.71
N ALA A 111 2.21 -8.43 1.79
CA ALA A 111 3.33 -7.54 2.10
C ALA A 111 2.84 -6.11 2.38
N ARG A 112 3.55 -5.39 3.26
CA ARG A 112 3.32 -3.98 3.51
C ARG A 112 4.56 -3.16 3.22
N LEU A 113 4.54 -2.37 2.15
CA LEU A 113 5.64 -1.46 1.81
C LEU A 113 5.25 -0.04 2.18
N ARG A 114 5.96 0.53 3.15
CA ARG A 114 5.72 1.89 3.65
C ARG A 114 6.67 2.90 3.05
N SER A 115 6.29 4.15 3.20
CA SER A 115 7.01 5.30 2.64
C SER A 115 8.51 5.28 2.93
N GLY A 116 9.29 5.60 1.89
CA GLY A 116 10.74 5.58 1.91
C GLY A 116 11.37 4.22 1.62
N THR A 117 10.57 3.22 1.23
CA THR A 117 11.07 1.93 0.74
C THR A 117 11.56 2.04 -0.69
N ILE A 118 12.73 1.46 -0.96
CA ILE A 118 13.31 1.33 -2.30
C ILE A 118 13.66 -0.14 -2.51
N LEU A 119 13.03 -0.76 -3.49
CA LEU A 119 13.36 -2.12 -3.94
C LEU A 119 14.13 -2.03 -5.26
N LYS A 120 15.38 -2.49 -5.23
CA LYS A 120 16.22 -2.55 -6.42
C LYS A 120 15.85 -3.74 -7.29
N SER A 121 16.44 -3.80 -8.49
CA SER A 121 16.09 -4.81 -9.49
C SER A 121 16.28 -6.24 -8.98
N ASN A 122 15.40 -7.14 -9.41
CA ASN A 122 15.41 -8.58 -9.07
C ASN A 122 15.26 -8.88 -7.58
N THR A 123 14.72 -7.96 -6.77
CA THR A 123 14.46 -8.24 -5.36
C THR A 123 13.15 -9.01 -5.19
N LYS A 124 13.07 -9.73 -4.07
CA LYS A 124 11.85 -10.44 -3.68
C LYS A 124 11.47 -10.09 -2.25
N ILE A 125 10.25 -9.64 -2.07
CA ILE A 125 9.60 -9.42 -0.78
C ILE A 125 8.44 -10.42 -0.69
N GLY A 126 8.48 -11.28 0.29
CA GLY A 126 7.47 -12.32 0.45
C GLY A 126 6.36 -11.96 1.44
N ASN A 127 5.71 -13.00 1.95
CA ASN A 127 4.52 -12.84 2.77
C ASN A 127 4.82 -12.37 4.19
N PHE A 128 3.93 -11.51 4.70
CA PHE A 128 4.01 -10.92 6.03
C PHE A 128 5.32 -10.18 6.28
N VAL A 129 5.83 -9.54 5.24
CA VAL A 129 7.01 -8.66 5.34
C VAL A 129 6.55 -7.21 5.33
N GLU A 130 6.99 -6.47 6.33
CA GLU A 130 6.80 -5.01 6.37
C GLU A 130 8.14 -4.31 6.15
N THR A 131 8.16 -3.29 5.28
CA THR A 131 9.33 -2.45 5.06
C THR A 131 9.00 -0.98 5.28
N LYS A 132 9.96 -0.20 5.82
CA LYS A 132 9.80 1.23 6.06
C LYS A 132 11.15 1.94 5.98
N LYS A 133 11.26 3.02 5.18
CA LYS A 133 12.50 3.80 5.04
C LYS A 133 13.74 2.91 4.83
N SER A 134 13.62 1.92 3.94
CA SER A 134 14.64 0.89 3.75
C SER A 134 14.98 0.73 2.27
N SER A 135 16.24 0.40 1.99
CA SER A 135 16.70 0.05 0.65
C SER A 135 17.11 -1.43 0.62
N ILE A 136 16.46 -2.21 -0.24
CA ILE A 136 16.81 -3.60 -0.50
C ILE A 136 17.47 -3.64 -1.88
N ASN A 137 18.77 -3.99 -1.92
CA ASN A 137 19.56 -3.93 -3.13
C ASN A 137 19.39 -5.16 -4.02
N ASN A 138 19.96 -5.08 -5.22
CA ASN A 138 19.74 -6.03 -6.32
C ASN A 138 19.88 -7.50 -5.88
N ASN A 139 18.99 -8.35 -6.38
CA ASN A 139 18.96 -9.79 -6.19
C ASN A 139 18.76 -10.25 -4.73
N SER A 140 18.45 -9.34 -3.82
CA SER A 140 18.26 -9.68 -2.40
C SER A 140 16.81 -10.09 -2.11
N LYS A 141 16.64 -10.90 -1.07
CA LYS A 141 15.36 -11.53 -0.74
C LYS A 141 15.04 -11.33 0.74
N VAL A 142 13.79 -10.97 1.02
CA VAL A 142 13.17 -10.96 2.36
C VAL A 142 11.85 -11.71 2.23
N ASN A 143 11.85 -12.99 2.54
CA ASN A 143 10.75 -13.84 2.08
C ASN A 143 9.61 -14.03 3.08
N HIS A 144 9.85 -13.93 4.40
CA HIS A 144 8.86 -14.34 5.38
C HIS A 144 8.94 -13.55 6.68
N LEU A 145 7.76 -13.15 7.22
CA LEU A 145 7.56 -12.76 8.62
C LEU A 145 8.63 -11.80 9.17
N SER A 146 8.96 -10.74 8.44
CA SER A 146 10.08 -9.86 8.80
C SER A 146 9.66 -8.39 8.84
N TYR A 147 10.28 -7.63 9.76
CA TYR A 147 10.19 -6.18 9.76
C TYR A 147 11.55 -5.55 9.41
N ILE A 148 11.59 -4.84 8.30
CA ILE A 148 12.79 -4.16 7.79
C ILE A 148 12.55 -2.65 7.83
N GLY A 149 12.96 -2.03 8.92
CA GLY A 149 12.80 -0.60 9.17
C GLY A 149 14.13 0.15 9.26
N ASP A 150 14.22 1.33 8.65
CA ASP A 150 15.40 2.20 8.65
C ASP A 150 16.71 1.42 8.32
N ALA A 151 16.65 0.56 7.29
CA ALA A 151 17.72 -0.39 6.98
C ALA A 151 18.21 -0.30 5.53
N THR A 152 19.45 -0.70 5.32
CA THR A 152 20.01 -0.96 3.99
C THR A 152 20.47 -2.41 3.93
N ILE A 153 19.90 -3.19 3.00
CA ILE A 153 20.30 -4.56 2.73
C ILE A 153 21.10 -4.56 1.43
N GLY A 154 22.31 -5.09 1.49
CA GLY A 154 23.22 -5.19 0.37
C GLY A 154 22.72 -6.11 -0.76
N LYS A 155 23.51 -6.25 -1.82
CA LYS A 155 23.17 -7.08 -2.97
C LYS A 155 23.31 -8.57 -2.64
N ASN A 156 22.56 -9.41 -3.35
CA ASN A 156 22.66 -10.87 -3.27
C ASN A 156 22.49 -11.41 -1.83
N SER A 157 21.81 -10.69 -0.97
CA SER A 157 21.62 -11.07 0.45
C SER A 157 20.26 -11.71 0.65
N ASN A 158 20.22 -12.68 1.56
CA ASN A 158 18.99 -13.37 1.95
C ASN A 158 18.70 -13.15 3.42
N ILE A 159 17.51 -12.63 3.71
CA ILE A 159 17.05 -12.38 5.08
C ILE A 159 16.09 -13.49 5.48
N GLY A 160 16.45 -14.22 6.52
CA GLY A 160 15.67 -15.32 7.07
C GLY A 160 14.37 -14.87 7.74
N ALA A 161 13.50 -15.82 7.96
CA ALA A 161 12.21 -15.59 8.59
C ALA A 161 12.36 -15.09 10.03
N GLY A 162 11.45 -14.23 10.47
CA GLY A 162 11.44 -13.69 11.82
C GLY A 162 12.41 -12.51 12.06
N THR A 163 13.19 -12.09 11.05
CA THR A 163 14.15 -11.01 11.19
C THR A 163 13.45 -9.67 11.47
N ILE A 164 13.87 -9.01 12.54
CA ILE A 164 13.42 -7.67 12.93
C ILE A 164 14.63 -6.75 13.03
N THR A 165 14.66 -5.68 12.21
CA THR A 165 15.63 -4.60 12.43
C THR A 165 15.16 -3.76 13.60
N CYS A 166 15.81 -3.87 14.76
CA CYS A 166 15.50 -3.12 15.97
C CYS A 166 15.93 -1.66 15.82
N ASN A 167 15.21 -0.90 15.00
CA ASN A 167 15.57 0.46 14.59
C ASN A 167 15.19 1.56 15.58
N TYR A 168 14.56 1.22 16.71
CA TYR A 168 14.10 2.20 17.70
C TYR A 168 14.24 1.66 19.13
N ASP A 169 14.92 2.40 19.98
CA ASP A 169 15.20 2.05 21.38
C ASP A 169 14.24 2.72 22.39
N GLY A 170 13.21 3.38 21.91
CA GLY A 170 12.27 4.18 22.72
C GLY A 170 12.57 5.68 22.66
N VAL A 171 13.79 6.09 22.33
CA VAL A 171 14.23 7.49 22.27
C VAL A 171 14.81 7.83 20.90
N LYS A 172 15.74 7.01 20.40
CA LYS A 172 16.52 7.27 19.18
C LYS A 172 16.26 6.20 18.13
N LYS A 173 16.30 6.61 16.86
CA LYS A 173 16.29 5.70 15.72
C LYS A 173 17.69 5.46 15.22
N SER A 174 18.01 4.18 15.01
CA SER A 174 19.30 3.73 14.47
C SER A 174 19.09 3.05 13.13
N LYS A 175 20.08 3.15 12.24
CA LYS A 175 20.05 2.49 10.93
C LYS A 175 20.78 1.16 11.00
N THR A 176 20.13 0.13 10.42
CA THR A 176 20.77 -1.17 10.23
C THR A 176 21.39 -1.24 8.84
N LYS A 177 22.63 -1.71 8.75
CA LYS A 177 23.31 -1.97 7.47
C LYS A 177 23.73 -3.43 7.40
N ILE A 178 23.22 -4.14 6.41
CA ILE A 178 23.62 -5.49 6.01
C ILE A 178 24.39 -5.37 4.72
N SER A 179 25.59 -5.93 4.67
CA SER A 179 26.47 -5.86 3.49
C SER A 179 26.01 -6.76 2.34
N ASP A 180 26.75 -6.76 1.25
CA ASP A 180 26.48 -7.64 0.10
C ASP A 180 26.79 -9.10 0.45
N ASN A 181 26.09 -10.05 -0.19
CA ASN A 181 26.31 -11.50 -0.09
C ASN A 181 26.13 -12.07 1.34
N VAL A 182 25.26 -11.45 2.14
CA VAL A 182 24.99 -11.90 3.52
C VAL A 182 23.80 -12.85 3.53
N PHE A 183 23.94 -13.94 4.28
CA PHE A 183 22.84 -14.79 4.66
C PHE A 183 22.53 -14.60 6.15
N VAL A 184 21.35 -14.09 6.46
CA VAL A 184 20.79 -14.00 7.81
C VAL A 184 19.90 -15.22 8.00
N GLY A 185 20.23 -16.07 8.99
CA GLY A 185 19.39 -17.22 9.33
C GLY A 185 18.02 -16.80 9.90
N SER A 186 17.12 -17.73 10.03
CA SER A 186 15.88 -17.52 10.79
C SER A 186 16.23 -17.38 12.27
N ASN A 187 15.41 -16.59 13.01
CA ASN A 187 15.62 -16.33 14.44
C ASN A 187 15.56 -17.61 15.29
#